data_1af1d698e691c50bcc3870bc0cc5431b
#
_entry.id   1af1d698e691c50bcc3870bc0cc5431b
#
_cell.length_a   1.000
_cell.length_b   1.000
_cell.length_c   1.000
_cell.angle_alpha   90.00
_cell.angle_beta   90.00
_cell.angle_gamma   90.00
#
_symmetry.space_group_name_H-M   'P 1'
#
loop_
_entity.id
_entity.type
_entity.pdbx_description
1 polymer ?
#
loop_
_entity_poly.entity_id
_entity_poly.type
_entity_poly.pdbx_seq_one_letter_code
_entity_poly.pdbx_strand_id
1 'polypeptide(L)'
;MKKYFAFLLVAAFATKASAQNGFQRTAKGTEYRMLTHNPGDRIKVNDVITFEVVQKTDKDSILFSTYRTGRPAQAQIQPIGDLMDIFPLLTLKDSVLIKVPTDTIFNGHEDKRPPFLPKGSNLLFLMKIEKVQSLTEAMAERDKEIAEGKALIAKYQADETTNTDKYIATNKLLLKTTPSGLKYKINKVSVKRKPLAGDTLLVNYVGRTLDGKVFDSSIAAEGMKAGLQRPADSYQPLQMVVGHGEVIPGWDEGLLLLNEGSKATFIIPSKLAYAEKGAGDDIKPFSTLLFDIELVKIKPGKHVPVKAAGTKPVKKVAKPPIKKAVAKKTS
;
A
#
# COMPACT_ATOMS: atom_id res chain seq x y z
N MET A 1 -47.85 -39.84 -64.37
CA MET A 1 -47.64 -38.86 -63.28
C MET A 1 -46.13 -38.87 -62.96
N LYS A 2 -45.38 -37.88 -63.50
CA LYS A 2 -43.90 -37.81 -63.34
C LYS A 2 -43.63 -36.85 -62.18
N LYS A 3 -42.99 -37.32 -61.09
CA LYS A 3 -42.51 -36.49 -59.99
C LYS A 3 -41.10 -36.01 -60.31
N TYR A 4 -40.90 -34.70 -60.42
CA TYR A 4 -39.62 -34.08 -60.56
C TYR A 4 -39.03 -33.86 -59.16
N PHE A 5 -37.88 -34.48 -58.86
CA PHE A 5 -37.10 -34.22 -57.66
C PHE A 5 -36.09 -33.14 -58.01
N ALA A 6 -36.26 -31.97 -57.46
CA ALA A 6 -35.28 -30.88 -57.59
C ALA A 6 -34.16 -31.06 -56.56
N PHE A 7 -32.97 -31.33 -57.05
CA PHE A 7 -31.74 -31.39 -56.25
C PHE A 7 -31.22 -29.98 -56.06
N LEU A 8 -31.29 -29.46 -54.84
CA LEU A 8 -30.71 -28.15 -54.47
C LEU A 8 -29.23 -28.39 -54.14
N LEU A 9 -28.34 -27.93 -55.04
CA LEU A 9 -26.90 -27.97 -54.89
C LEU A 9 -26.49 -26.80 -53.95
N VAL A 10 -26.21 -27.07 -52.67
CA VAL A 10 -25.63 -26.08 -51.77
C VAL A 10 -24.14 -26.00 -52.10
N ALA A 11 -23.75 -24.96 -52.82
CA ALA A 11 -22.34 -24.65 -53.04
C ALA A 11 -21.72 -24.14 -51.73
N ALA A 12 -20.97 -25.00 -51.05
CA ALA A 12 -20.14 -24.57 -49.94
C ALA A 12 -18.94 -23.81 -50.49
N PHE A 13 -18.98 -22.48 -50.35
CA PHE A 13 -17.80 -21.64 -50.54
C PHE A 13 -16.82 -21.91 -49.41
N ALA A 14 -15.90 -22.84 -49.60
CA ALA A 14 -14.73 -22.97 -48.78
C ALA A 14 -13.80 -21.79 -49.14
N THR A 15 -13.83 -20.74 -48.37
CA THR A 15 -12.77 -19.71 -48.38
C THR A 15 -11.46 -20.35 -47.89
N LYS A 16 -10.56 -20.62 -48.83
CA LYS A 16 -9.17 -20.97 -48.48
C LYS A 16 -8.55 -19.74 -47.82
N ALA A 17 -8.49 -19.71 -46.49
CA ALA A 17 -7.65 -18.79 -45.75
C ALA A 17 -6.20 -19.09 -46.06
N SER A 18 -5.52 -18.21 -46.76
CA SER A 18 -4.08 -18.26 -46.99
C SER A 18 -3.34 -18.20 -45.68
N ALA A 19 -2.78 -19.30 -45.24
CA ALA A 19 -1.92 -19.38 -44.07
C ALA A 19 -0.54 -18.78 -44.38
N GLN A 20 -0.48 -17.45 -44.57
CA GLN A 20 0.78 -16.72 -44.49
C GLN A 20 1.01 -16.32 -43.03
N ASN A 21 1.97 -16.98 -42.36
CA ASN A 21 2.46 -16.75 -40.99
C ASN A 21 1.49 -16.95 -39.82
N GLY A 22 0.33 -17.57 -39.99
CA GLY A 22 -0.60 -17.90 -38.89
C GLY A 22 -1.29 -16.70 -38.21
N PHE A 23 -1.05 -15.46 -38.63
CA PHE A 23 -1.77 -14.28 -38.17
C PHE A 23 -3.00 -14.02 -39.01
N GLN A 24 -4.09 -13.67 -38.36
CA GLN A 24 -5.35 -13.21 -38.92
C GLN A 24 -5.49 -11.71 -38.64
N ARG A 25 -6.46 -11.07 -39.31
CA ARG A 25 -6.78 -9.65 -39.05
C ARG A 25 -8.25 -9.49 -38.66
N THR A 26 -8.49 -8.65 -37.65
CA THR A 26 -9.84 -8.21 -37.33
C THR A 26 -10.38 -7.25 -38.39
N ALA A 27 -11.66 -6.92 -38.31
CA ALA A 27 -12.28 -5.91 -39.18
C ALA A 27 -11.62 -4.53 -39.08
N LYS A 28 -11.02 -4.21 -37.92
CA LYS A 28 -10.26 -2.95 -37.68
C LYS A 28 -8.78 -3.03 -38.05
N GLY A 29 -8.33 -4.18 -38.50
CA GLY A 29 -6.95 -4.40 -38.97
C GLY A 29 -5.98 -4.89 -37.91
N THR A 30 -6.41 -5.17 -36.68
CA THR A 30 -5.56 -5.73 -35.62
C THR A 30 -5.08 -7.13 -36.01
N GLU A 31 -3.77 -7.37 -36.04
CA GLU A 31 -3.18 -8.67 -36.35
C GLU A 31 -3.15 -9.56 -35.10
N TYR A 32 -3.69 -10.77 -35.19
CA TYR A 32 -3.72 -11.72 -34.08
C TYR A 32 -3.56 -13.16 -34.53
N ARG A 33 -3.16 -14.03 -33.60
CA ARG A 33 -3.12 -15.48 -33.76
C ARG A 33 -3.70 -16.14 -32.52
N MET A 34 -4.78 -16.92 -32.71
CA MET A 34 -5.32 -17.76 -31.65
C MET A 34 -4.31 -18.87 -31.32
N LEU A 35 -4.00 -19.04 -30.05
CA LEU A 35 -3.12 -20.10 -29.55
C LEU A 35 -3.93 -21.25 -28.97
N THR A 36 -5.05 -20.94 -28.36
CA THR A 36 -6.05 -21.91 -27.90
C THR A 36 -7.43 -21.44 -28.34
N HIS A 37 -8.34 -22.37 -28.46
CA HIS A 37 -9.74 -22.09 -28.77
C HIS A 37 -10.61 -22.99 -27.89
N ASN A 38 -11.24 -22.38 -26.88
CA ASN A 38 -12.06 -23.10 -25.91
C ASN A 38 -13.54 -22.88 -26.25
N PRO A 39 -14.40 -23.89 -25.99
CA PRO A 39 -15.85 -23.71 -26.12
C PRO A 39 -16.37 -22.78 -25.04
N GLY A 40 -17.42 -22.04 -25.35
CA GLY A 40 -18.09 -21.15 -24.39
C GLY A 40 -18.63 -19.87 -25.02
N ASP A 41 -19.25 -19.06 -24.19
CA ASP A 41 -19.76 -17.76 -24.60
C ASP A 41 -18.62 -16.80 -24.90
N ARG A 42 -18.78 -16.06 -25.99
CA ARG A 42 -17.84 -15.03 -26.38
C ARG A 42 -17.95 -13.82 -25.46
N ILE A 43 -16.83 -13.16 -25.24
CA ILE A 43 -16.74 -11.93 -24.48
C ILE A 43 -17.56 -10.85 -25.17
N LYS A 44 -18.37 -10.11 -24.41
CA LYS A 44 -19.30 -9.08 -24.88
C LYS A 44 -18.79 -7.68 -24.48
N VAL A 45 -19.28 -6.68 -25.18
CA VAL A 45 -19.11 -5.28 -24.76
C VAL A 45 -19.73 -5.11 -23.36
N ASN A 46 -19.05 -4.37 -22.51
CA ASN A 46 -19.29 -4.16 -21.10
C ASN A 46 -18.93 -5.34 -20.16
N ASP A 47 -18.55 -6.50 -20.68
CA ASP A 47 -17.96 -7.50 -19.81
C ASP A 47 -16.67 -6.98 -19.18
N VAL A 48 -16.39 -7.45 -17.98
CA VAL A 48 -15.11 -7.25 -17.28
C VAL A 48 -14.32 -8.55 -17.36
N ILE A 49 -13.14 -8.47 -17.92
CA ILE A 49 -12.23 -9.60 -18.05
C ILE A 49 -11.05 -9.48 -17.09
N THR A 50 -10.61 -10.60 -16.55
CA THR A 50 -9.33 -10.74 -15.88
C THR A 50 -8.44 -11.60 -16.77
N PHE A 51 -7.22 -11.17 -17.03
CA PHE A 51 -6.32 -11.84 -17.96
C PHE A 51 -4.86 -11.72 -17.54
N GLU A 52 -4.10 -12.72 -17.90
CA GLU A 52 -2.65 -12.66 -17.87
C GLU A 52 -2.11 -12.10 -19.18
N VAL A 53 -1.06 -11.29 -19.10
CA VAL A 53 -0.44 -10.72 -20.29
C VAL A 53 1.09 -10.69 -20.17
N VAL A 54 1.76 -11.05 -21.28
CA VAL A 54 3.18 -10.81 -21.47
C VAL A 54 3.33 -9.90 -22.68
N GLN A 55 3.89 -8.73 -22.46
CA GLN A 55 4.26 -7.78 -23.51
C GLN A 55 5.73 -7.95 -23.85
N LYS A 56 6.05 -8.16 -25.12
CA LYS A 56 7.42 -8.33 -25.58
C LYS A 56 7.64 -7.67 -26.94
N THR A 57 8.90 -7.43 -27.26
CA THR A 57 9.31 -7.00 -28.60
C THR A 57 9.28 -8.18 -29.57
N ASP A 58 9.38 -7.92 -30.86
CA ASP A 58 9.58 -8.96 -31.91
C ASP A 58 10.95 -9.67 -31.83
N LYS A 59 11.86 -9.17 -30.96
CA LYS A 59 13.12 -9.83 -30.58
C LYS A 59 13.01 -10.61 -29.26
N ASP A 60 11.80 -10.95 -28.82
CA ASP A 60 11.50 -11.69 -27.58
C ASP A 60 11.94 -11.03 -26.25
N SER A 61 12.33 -9.75 -26.26
CA SER A 61 12.62 -9.03 -25.04
C SER A 61 11.32 -8.71 -24.29
N ILE A 62 11.15 -9.25 -23.07
CA ILE A 62 9.96 -9.03 -22.23
C ILE A 62 10.01 -7.63 -21.61
N LEU A 63 9.04 -6.81 -21.93
CA LEU A 63 8.86 -5.46 -21.41
C LEU A 63 7.97 -5.44 -20.15
N PHE A 64 6.91 -6.24 -20.16
CA PHE A 64 5.97 -6.36 -19.07
C PHE A 64 5.43 -7.79 -18.94
N SER A 65 5.09 -8.21 -17.72
CA SER A 65 4.48 -9.53 -17.49
C SER A 65 3.69 -9.51 -16.18
N THR A 66 2.41 -9.83 -16.23
CA THR A 66 1.56 -10.03 -15.06
C THR A 66 2.01 -11.23 -14.23
N TYR A 67 2.56 -12.27 -14.86
CA TYR A 67 3.15 -13.41 -14.14
C TYR A 67 4.31 -13.01 -13.22
N ARG A 68 5.09 -11.99 -13.59
CA ARG A 68 6.19 -11.49 -12.75
C ARG A 68 5.70 -10.66 -11.58
N THR A 69 4.57 -9.95 -11.75
CA THR A 69 3.97 -9.13 -10.69
C THR A 69 3.07 -9.95 -9.77
N GLY A 70 2.70 -11.18 -10.16
CA GLY A 70 1.74 -12.02 -9.46
C GLY A 70 0.31 -11.43 -9.42
N ARG A 71 0.01 -10.46 -10.29
CA ARG A 71 -1.29 -9.79 -10.35
C ARG A 71 -1.80 -9.78 -11.78
N PRO A 72 -2.85 -10.54 -12.11
CA PRO A 72 -3.53 -10.46 -13.40
C PRO A 72 -4.04 -9.05 -13.68
N ALA A 73 -4.10 -8.70 -14.96
CA ALA A 73 -4.70 -7.44 -15.40
C ALA A 73 -6.23 -7.57 -15.48
N GLN A 74 -6.92 -6.46 -15.30
CA GLN A 74 -8.38 -6.36 -15.45
C GLN A 74 -8.72 -5.27 -16.47
N ALA A 75 -9.73 -5.51 -17.31
CA ALA A 75 -10.24 -4.51 -18.25
C ALA A 75 -11.75 -4.70 -18.45
N GLN A 76 -12.47 -3.58 -18.52
CA GLN A 76 -13.83 -3.56 -19.04
C GLN A 76 -13.79 -3.43 -20.56
N ILE A 77 -14.53 -4.27 -21.27
CA ILE A 77 -14.56 -4.27 -22.72
C ILE A 77 -15.40 -3.09 -23.22
N GLN A 78 -14.75 -2.18 -23.92
CA GLN A 78 -15.36 -0.99 -24.51
C GLN A 78 -15.68 -1.23 -25.98
N PRO A 79 -16.69 -0.55 -26.57
CA PRO A 79 -16.99 -0.66 -27.98
C PRO A 79 -15.93 -0.02 -28.89
N ILE A 80 -15.12 0.89 -28.32
CA ILE A 80 -14.07 1.65 -29.02
C ILE A 80 -12.79 1.58 -28.19
N GLY A 81 -11.67 1.46 -28.84
CA GLY A 81 -10.34 1.44 -28.24
C GLY A 81 -9.41 0.48 -28.96
N ASP A 82 -8.11 0.69 -28.77
CA ASP A 82 -7.08 -0.18 -29.31
C ASP A 82 -7.23 -1.59 -28.72
N LEU A 83 -7.11 -2.60 -29.56
CA LEU A 83 -7.25 -4.01 -29.22
C LEU A 83 -8.65 -4.46 -28.75
N MET A 84 -9.64 -3.58 -28.63
CA MET A 84 -10.97 -3.94 -28.13
C MET A 84 -11.76 -4.83 -29.10
N ASP A 85 -11.39 -4.86 -30.36
CA ASP A 85 -12.00 -5.71 -31.40
C ASP A 85 -11.53 -7.17 -31.36
N ILE A 86 -10.51 -7.49 -30.58
CA ILE A 86 -10.03 -8.87 -30.35
C ILE A 86 -10.93 -9.61 -29.36
N PHE A 87 -11.34 -8.96 -28.27
CA PHE A 87 -12.03 -9.64 -27.19
C PHE A 87 -13.34 -10.34 -27.58
N PRO A 88 -14.18 -9.80 -28.49
CA PRO A 88 -15.36 -10.51 -28.98
C PRO A 88 -15.07 -11.80 -29.76
N LEU A 89 -13.81 -12.05 -30.08
CA LEU A 89 -13.37 -13.30 -30.73
C LEU A 89 -12.96 -14.36 -29.70
N LEU A 90 -12.80 -14.00 -28.43
CA LEU A 90 -12.27 -14.84 -27.36
C LEU A 90 -13.40 -15.37 -26.47
N THR A 91 -13.09 -16.49 -25.84
CA THR A 91 -13.89 -17.10 -24.75
C THR A 91 -13.05 -17.25 -23.50
N LEU A 92 -13.67 -17.68 -22.40
CA LEU A 92 -12.94 -17.99 -21.17
C LEU A 92 -11.82 -19.01 -21.42
N LYS A 93 -10.62 -18.77 -20.85
CA LYS A 93 -9.40 -19.57 -20.98
C LYS A 93 -8.74 -19.56 -22.36
N ASP A 94 -9.26 -18.81 -23.33
CA ASP A 94 -8.56 -18.61 -24.58
C ASP A 94 -7.23 -17.89 -24.38
N SER A 95 -6.29 -18.23 -25.23
CA SER A 95 -4.98 -17.58 -25.34
C SER A 95 -4.79 -17.04 -26.75
N VAL A 96 -4.31 -15.82 -26.86
CA VAL A 96 -4.12 -15.11 -28.12
C VAL A 96 -2.78 -14.38 -28.13
N LEU A 97 -2.11 -14.38 -29.26
CA LEU A 97 -0.97 -13.54 -29.58
C LEU A 97 -1.43 -12.40 -30.47
N ILE A 98 -1.30 -11.15 -29.99
CA ILE A 98 -1.66 -9.94 -30.71
C ILE A 98 -0.38 -9.23 -31.12
N LYS A 99 -0.35 -8.73 -32.35
CA LYS A 99 0.77 -8.01 -32.92
C LYS A 99 0.35 -6.57 -33.21
N VAL A 100 1.03 -5.62 -32.61
CA VAL A 100 0.77 -4.20 -32.75
C VAL A 100 2.00 -3.51 -33.36
N PRO A 101 1.90 -2.90 -34.54
CA PRO A 101 2.99 -2.11 -35.12
C PRO A 101 3.34 -0.92 -34.23
N THR A 102 4.61 -0.74 -33.88
CA THR A 102 5.03 0.39 -33.06
C THR A 102 4.83 1.73 -33.75
N ASP A 103 4.81 1.74 -35.08
CA ASP A 103 4.56 2.94 -35.87
C ASP A 103 3.15 3.49 -35.66
N THR A 104 2.16 2.64 -35.37
CA THR A 104 0.81 3.08 -34.97
C THR A 104 0.82 3.73 -33.59
N ILE A 105 1.59 3.20 -32.66
CA ILE A 105 1.66 3.71 -31.27
C ILE A 105 2.35 5.08 -31.22
N PHE A 106 3.42 5.27 -31.98
CA PHE A 106 4.23 6.49 -31.98
C PHE A 106 3.88 7.47 -33.10
N ASN A 107 2.78 7.23 -33.84
CA ASN A 107 2.33 8.13 -34.90
C ASN A 107 2.06 9.54 -34.32
N GLY A 108 2.77 10.54 -34.86
CA GLY A 108 2.72 11.92 -34.36
C GLY A 108 3.50 12.19 -33.07
N HIS A 109 4.17 11.17 -32.49
CA HIS A 109 4.96 11.26 -31.27
C HIS A 109 6.29 10.52 -31.39
N GLU A 110 6.95 10.64 -32.52
CA GLU A 110 8.22 9.95 -32.82
C GLU A 110 9.35 10.35 -31.85
N ASP A 111 9.31 11.54 -31.28
CA ASP A 111 10.21 12.04 -30.23
C ASP A 111 10.15 11.23 -28.94
N LYS A 112 9.03 10.52 -28.69
CA LYS A 112 8.84 9.66 -27.52
C LYS A 112 9.18 8.20 -27.77
N ARG A 113 9.60 7.85 -29.00
CA ARG A 113 9.93 6.48 -29.37
C ARG A 113 11.22 6.03 -28.68
N PRO A 114 11.18 4.99 -27.85
CA PRO A 114 12.40 4.48 -27.21
C PRO A 114 13.30 3.77 -28.24
N PRO A 115 14.63 3.83 -28.08
CA PRO A 115 15.59 3.24 -29.03
C PRO A 115 15.42 1.72 -29.28
N PHE A 116 14.87 1.00 -28.29
CA PHE A 116 14.65 -0.46 -28.40
C PHE A 116 13.37 -0.82 -29.17
N LEU A 117 12.56 0.16 -29.60
CA LEU A 117 11.40 0.01 -30.47
C LEU A 117 11.59 0.81 -31.78
N PRO A 118 12.47 0.38 -32.68
CA PRO A 118 12.75 1.11 -33.92
C PRO A 118 11.51 1.16 -34.82
N LYS A 119 11.52 2.05 -35.81
CA LYS A 119 10.49 2.08 -36.87
C LYS A 119 10.36 0.72 -37.53
N GLY A 120 9.13 0.33 -37.87
CA GLY A 120 8.81 -0.96 -38.46
C GLY A 120 8.82 -2.13 -37.50
N SER A 121 9.16 -1.93 -36.21
CA SER A 121 9.09 -2.99 -35.19
C SER A 121 7.66 -3.22 -34.70
N ASN A 122 7.46 -4.32 -33.96
CA ASN A 122 6.17 -4.67 -33.41
C ASN A 122 6.25 -4.92 -31.90
N LEU A 123 5.18 -4.63 -31.20
CA LEU A 123 4.90 -5.15 -29.86
C LEU A 123 4.03 -6.40 -29.99
N LEU A 124 4.40 -7.42 -29.26
CA LEU A 124 3.67 -8.68 -29.17
C LEU A 124 3.03 -8.79 -27.79
N PHE A 125 1.71 -8.99 -27.75
CA PHE A 125 0.95 -9.22 -26.51
C PHE A 125 0.46 -10.66 -26.49
N LEU A 126 1.06 -11.47 -25.65
CA LEU A 126 0.57 -12.82 -25.35
C LEU A 126 -0.42 -12.71 -24.20
N MET A 127 -1.70 -12.94 -24.47
CA MET A 127 -2.77 -12.79 -23.49
C MET A 127 -3.48 -14.13 -23.24
N LYS A 128 -3.90 -14.36 -21.99
CA LYS A 128 -4.73 -15.50 -21.61
C LYS A 128 -5.89 -15.02 -20.74
N ILE A 129 -7.10 -15.32 -21.15
CA ILE A 129 -8.32 -14.94 -20.43
C ILE A 129 -8.52 -15.88 -19.24
N GLU A 130 -8.48 -15.34 -18.03
CA GLU A 130 -8.63 -16.11 -16.79
C GLU A 130 -10.05 -16.06 -16.22
N LYS A 131 -10.76 -14.92 -16.39
CA LYS A 131 -12.12 -14.71 -15.91
C LYS A 131 -12.89 -13.80 -16.85
N VAL A 132 -14.17 -14.05 -17.01
CA VAL A 132 -15.13 -13.20 -17.74
C VAL A 132 -16.33 -13.01 -16.84
N GLN A 133 -16.77 -11.78 -16.63
CA GLN A 133 -17.91 -11.43 -15.79
C GLN A 133 -18.71 -10.33 -16.46
N SER A 134 -20.01 -10.29 -16.23
CA SER A 134 -20.80 -9.10 -16.53
C SER A 134 -20.34 -7.92 -15.67
N LEU A 135 -20.57 -6.71 -16.12
CA LEU A 135 -20.27 -5.48 -15.35
C LEU A 135 -20.96 -5.54 -13.97
N THR A 136 -22.19 -6.01 -13.90
CA THR A 136 -22.96 -6.12 -12.65
C THR A 136 -22.29 -7.08 -11.66
N GLU A 137 -21.84 -8.25 -12.11
CA GLU A 137 -21.13 -9.21 -11.28
C GLU A 137 -19.78 -8.66 -10.78
N ALA A 138 -19.02 -8.02 -11.66
CA ALA A 138 -17.75 -7.42 -11.30
C ALA A 138 -17.92 -6.28 -10.28
N MET A 139 -18.95 -5.45 -10.41
CA MET A 139 -19.27 -4.41 -9.42
C MET A 139 -19.71 -5.01 -8.09
N ALA A 140 -20.55 -6.02 -8.10
CA ALA A 140 -21.01 -6.69 -6.86
C ALA A 140 -19.84 -7.36 -6.12
N GLU A 141 -18.91 -8.02 -6.83
CA GLU A 141 -17.70 -8.61 -6.24
C GLU A 141 -16.81 -7.53 -5.61
N ARG A 142 -16.58 -6.42 -6.33
CA ARG A 142 -15.82 -5.28 -5.81
C ARG A 142 -16.47 -4.65 -4.57
N ASP A 143 -17.78 -4.46 -4.58
CA ASP A 143 -18.50 -3.88 -3.44
C ASP A 143 -18.41 -4.81 -2.22
N LYS A 144 -18.48 -6.14 -2.43
CA LYS A 144 -18.28 -7.15 -1.40
C LYS A 144 -16.85 -7.07 -0.82
N GLU A 145 -15.82 -7.02 -1.67
CA GLU A 145 -14.43 -6.91 -1.24
C GLU A 145 -14.19 -5.62 -0.41
N ILE A 146 -14.77 -4.50 -0.86
CA ILE A 146 -14.71 -3.23 -0.13
C ILE A 146 -15.40 -3.34 1.24
N ALA A 147 -16.57 -3.99 1.31
CA ALA A 147 -17.30 -4.17 2.56
C ALA A 147 -16.53 -5.07 3.54
N GLU A 148 -15.97 -6.18 3.05
CA GLU A 148 -15.12 -7.10 3.84
C GLU A 148 -13.86 -6.40 4.35
N GLY A 149 -13.20 -5.61 3.49
CA GLY A 149 -12.04 -4.79 3.87
C GLY A 149 -12.37 -3.78 4.98
N LYS A 150 -13.49 -3.07 4.85
CA LYS A 150 -13.97 -2.14 5.89
C LYS A 150 -14.29 -2.86 7.20
N ALA A 151 -14.97 -4.00 7.13
CA ALA A 151 -15.31 -4.80 8.32
C ALA A 151 -14.04 -5.29 9.04
N LEU A 152 -13.02 -5.72 8.30
CA LEU A 152 -11.75 -6.15 8.85
C LEU A 152 -10.99 -5.00 9.54
N ILE A 153 -10.97 -3.81 8.92
CA ILE A 153 -10.37 -2.60 9.51
C ILE A 153 -11.10 -2.23 10.82
N ALA A 154 -12.43 -2.23 10.82
CA ALA A 154 -13.23 -1.95 12.01
C ALA A 154 -12.95 -2.96 13.13
N LYS A 155 -12.77 -4.23 12.78
CA LYS A 155 -12.38 -5.28 13.73
C LYS A 155 -11.00 -5.00 14.34
N TYR A 156 -9.99 -4.66 13.54
CA TYR A 156 -8.67 -4.33 14.06
C TYR A 156 -8.71 -3.13 15.02
N GLN A 157 -9.50 -2.11 14.69
CA GLN A 157 -9.69 -0.95 15.57
C GLN A 157 -10.33 -1.32 16.92
N ALA A 158 -11.37 -2.14 16.90
CA ALA A 158 -12.06 -2.60 18.11
C ALA A 158 -11.15 -3.48 18.99
N ASP A 159 -10.34 -4.31 18.36
CA ASP A 159 -9.48 -5.27 19.06
C ASP A 159 -8.18 -4.65 19.61
N GLU A 160 -7.77 -3.46 19.17
CA GLU A 160 -6.48 -2.85 19.52
C GLU A 160 -6.28 -2.76 21.04
N THR A 161 -7.24 -2.15 21.75
CA THR A 161 -7.15 -1.95 23.21
C THR A 161 -7.15 -3.28 23.93
N THR A 162 -8.07 -4.17 23.58
CA THR A 162 -8.21 -5.49 24.19
C THR A 162 -6.93 -6.32 24.03
N ASN A 163 -6.35 -6.35 22.83
CA ASN A 163 -5.12 -7.07 22.54
C ASN A 163 -3.93 -6.48 23.31
N THR A 164 -3.86 -5.14 23.38
CA THR A 164 -2.80 -4.44 24.11
C THR A 164 -2.88 -4.76 25.62
N ASP A 165 -4.06 -4.67 26.22
CA ASP A 165 -4.25 -4.93 27.64
C ASP A 165 -3.99 -6.40 27.97
N LYS A 166 -4.43 -7.34 27.12
CA LYS A 166 -4.13 -8.76 27.24
C LYS A 166 -2.63 -9.02 27.18
N TYR A 167 -1.90 -8.38 26.26
CA TYR A 167 -0.44 -8.51 26.14
C TYR A 167 0.26 -8.02 27.42
N ILE A 168 -0.13 -6.85 27.93
CA ILE A 168 0.42 -6.27 29.17
C ILE A 168 0.19 -7.20 30.34
N ALA A 169 -1.04 -7.71 30.51
CA ALA A 169 -1.40 -8.62 31.61
C ALA A 169 -0.65 -9.96 31.52
N THR A 170 -0.61 -10.58 30.33
CA THR A 170 0.06 -11.86 30.11
C THR A 170 1.56 -11.77 30.41
N ASN A 171 2.21 -10.67 30.02
CA ASN A 171 3.64 -10.45 30.24
C ASN A 171 3.95 -9.77 31.58
N LYS A 172 2.92 -9.51 32.42
CA LYS A 172 3.04 -8.88 33.74
C LYS A 172 3.85 -7.58 33.71
N LEU A 173 3.59 -6.75 32.68
CA LEU A 173 4.35 -5.52 32.46
C LEU A 173 3.85 -4.40 33.37
N LEU A 174 4.76 -3.84 34.15
CA LEU A 174 4.51 -2.63 34.96
C LEU A 174 4.95 -1.41 34.16
N LEU A 175 3.98 -0.66 33.60
CA LEU A 175 4.20 0.43 32.68
C LEU A 175 3.67 1.74 33.25
N LYS A 176 4.33 2.85 32.91
CA LYS A 176 3.79 4.19 33.04
C LYS A 176 3.06 4.55 31.76
N THR A 177 2.01 5.38 31.87
CA THR A 177 1.23 5.84 30.71
C THR A 177 1.28 7.35 30.64
N THR A 178 1.55 7.89 29.47
CA THR A 178 1.49 9.34 29.21
C THR A 178 0.07 9.78 28.86
N PRO A 179 -0.26 11.09 28.88
CA PRO A 179 -1.57 11.60 28.50
C PRO A 179 -1.98 11.24 27.04
N SER A 180 -1.01 11.09 26.13
CA SER A 180 -1.26 10.67 24.74
C SER A 180 -1.65 9.21 24.63
N GLY A 181 -1.32 8.38 25.65
CA GLY A 181 -1.55 6.94 25.70
C GLY A 181 -0.32 6.10 25.40
N LEU A 182 0.86 6.69 25.21
CA LEU A 182 2.12 5.95 25.17
C LEU A 182 2.34 5.23 26.50
N LYS A 183 2.56 3.91 26.47
CA LYS A 183 2.92 3.15 27.66
C LYS A 183 4.41 2.82 27.59
N TYR A 184 5.12 2.99 28.72
CA TYR A 184 6.57 2.80 28.74
C TYR A 184 7.11 2.30 30.08
N LYS A 185 8.26 1.64 30.01
CA LYS A 185 9.07 1.25 31.17
C LYS A 185 10.53 1.55 30.88
N ILE A 186 11.19 2.25 31.81
CA ILE A 186 12.64 2.45 31.74
C ILE A 186 13.30 1.22 32.40
N ASN A 187 13.96 0.39 31.60
CA ASN A 187 14.58 -0.84 32.03
C ASN A 187 15.99 -0.60 32.59
N LYS A 188 16.68 0.42 32.08
CA LYS A 188 17.98 0.89 32.57
C LYS A 188 17.94 2.40 32.67
N VAL A 189 18.07 2.91 33.88
CA VAL A 189 18.13 4.35 34.17
C VAL A 189 19.56 4.86 33.93
N SER A 190 19.70 6.06 33.37
CA SER A 190 20.95 6.81 33.29
C SER A 190 20.77 8.18 33.93
N VAL A 191 21.87 8.71 34.45
CA VAL A 191 21.92 10.06 35.10
C VAL A 191 22.44 11.13 34.13
N LYS A 192 22.76 10.76 32.88
CA LYS A 192 23.21 11.71 31.88
C LYS A 192 22.06 12.65 31.45
N ARG A 193 22.36 13.60 30.58
CA ARG A 193 21.36 14.59 30.14
C ARG A 193 20.17 13.95 29.43
N LYS A 194 19.01 14.62 29.50
CA LYS A 194 17.85 14.36 28.66
C LYS A 194 17.97 15.11 27.33
N PRO A 195 17.39 14.59 26.23
CA PRO A 195 17.29 15.33 25.00
C PRO A 195 16.28 16.49 25.12
N LEU A 196 16.49 17.48 24.30
CA LEU A 196 15.54 18.55 24.01
C LEU A 196 15.07 18.40 22.56
N ALA A 197 13.87 18.88 22.24
CA ALA A 197 13.41 18.94 20.86
C ALA A 197 14.43 19.69 20.00
N GLY A 198 14.79 19.13 18.82
CA GLY A 198 15.86 19.63 17.97
C GLY A 198 17.24 19.02 18.22
N ASP A 199 17.43 18.21 19.26
CA ASP A 199 18.64 17.42 19.42
C ASP A 199 18.68 16.26 18.39
N THR A 200 19.88 15.93 17.91
CA THR A 200 20.10 14.73 17.11
C THR A 200 20.39 13.55 18.02
N LEU A 201 19.60 12.49 17.90
CA LEU A 201 19.72 11.28 18.71
C LEU A 201 20.29 10.12 17.89
N LEU A 202 21.06 9.25 18.56
CA LEU A 202 21.45 7.93 18.07
C LEU A 202 20.72 6.89 18.91
N VAL A 203 19.92 6.05 18.26
CA VAL A 203 18.99 5.12 18.94
C VAL A 203 19.19 3.71 18.41
N ASN A 204 19.50 2.77 19.32
CA ASN A 204 19.34 1.35 19.01
C ASN A 204 17.92 0.90 19.36
N TYR A 205 17.38 0.01 18.54
CA TYR A 205 16.02 -0.48 18.74
C TYR A 205 15.76 -1.86 18.15
N VAL A 206 14.72 -2.48 18.67
CA VAL A 206 14.06 -3.64 18.08
C VAL A 206 12.56 -3.36 18.10
N GLY A 207 11.93 -3.30 16.92
CA GLY A 207 10.50 -3.09 16.74
C GLY A 207 9.76 -4.42 16.51
N ARG A 208 8.67 -4.65 17.27
CA ARG A 208 7.85 -5.87 17.20
C ARG A 208 6.37 -5.51 17.17
N THR A 209 5.58 -6.38 16.59
CA THR A 209 4.14 -6.45 16.80
C THR A 209 3.83 -7.20 18.10
N LEU A 210 2.60 -7.12 18.61
CA LEU A 210 2.23 -7.76 19.89
C LEU A 210 2.30 -9.30 19.86
N ASP A 211 2.24 -9.92 18.68
CA ASP A 211 2.45 -11.36 18.49
C ASP A 211 3.93 -11.77 18.51
N GLY A 212 4.83 -10.79 18.66
CA GLY A 212 6.28 -10.99 18.80
C GLY A 212 7.06 -10.96 17.49
N LYS A 213 6.40 -10.78 16.34
CA LYS A 213 7.09 -10.64 15.05
C LYS A 213 7.95 -9.38 15.03
N VAL A 214 9.24 -9.53 14.83
CA VAL A 214 10.17 -8.41 14.62
C VAL A 214 9.99 -7.91 13.18
N PHE A 215 9.64 -6.64 13.01
CA PHE A 215 9.49 -6.03 11.70
C PHE A 215 10.65 -5.09 11.35
N ASP A 216 11.38 -4.60 12.37
CA ASP A 216 12.54 -3.75 12.15
C ASP A 216 13.51 -3.79 13.35
N SER A 217 14.80 -3.60 13.09
CA SER A 217 15.83 -3.54 14.12
C SER A 217 17.07 -2.81 13.63
N SER A 218 17.71 -2.05 14.51
CA SER A 218 19.06 -1.51 14.30
C SER A 218 20.16 -2.46 14.76
N ILE A 219 19.79 -3.58 15.41
CA ILE A 219 20.71 -4.54 16.01
C ILE A 219 20.82 -5.76 15.09
N ALA A 220 22.01 -5.99 14.51
CA ALA A 220 22.23 -7.05 13.54
C ALA A 220 21.82 -8.44 14.05
N ALA A 221 22.20 -8.80 15.27
CA ALA A 221 21.88 -10.10 15.85
C ALA A 221 20.35 -10.34 15.93
N GLU A 222 19.58 -9.33 16.31
CA GLU A 222 18.12 -9.41 16.41
C GLU A 222 17.47 -9.44 15.02
N GLY A 223 17.94 -8.59 14.09
CA GLY A 223 17.43 -8.56 12.73
C GLY A 223 17.68 -9.86 11.97
N MET A 224 18.90 -10.40 12.04
CA MET A 224 19.24 -11.67 11.39
C MET A 224 18.47 -12.85 11.99
N LYS A 225 18.34 -12.90 13.33
CA LYS A 225 17.53 -13.90 14.01
C LYS A 225 16.06 -13.87 13.58
N ALA A 226 15.54 -12.68 13.31
CA ALA A 226 14.17 -12.48 12.83
C ALA A 226 14.01 -12.71 11.32
N GLY A 227 15.09 -12.98 10.59
CA GLY A 227 15.05 -13.19 9.15
C GLY A 227 14.85 -11.93 8.31
N LEU A 228 15.18 -10.75 8.86
CA LEU A 228 15.07 -9.49 8.11
C LEU A 228 16.07 -9.48 6.95
N GLN A 229 15.55 -9.28 5.73
CA GLN A 229 16.34 -9.25 4.48
C GLN A 229 16.97 -7.86 4.28
N ARG A 230 18.06 -7.59 5.02
CA ARG A 230 18.77 -6.30 4.97
C ARG A 230 20.28 -6.53 4.85
N PRO A 231 21.02 -5.64 4.15
CA PRO A 231 22.49 -5.67 4.14
C PRO A 231 23.06 -5.59 5.55
N ALA A 232 24.14 -6.31 5.83
CA ALA A 232 24.73 -6.37 7.17
C ALA A 232 25.22 -4.99 7.68
N ASP A 233 25.63 -4.12 6.82
CA ASP A 233 26.09 -2.76 7.11
C ASP A 233 24.94 -1.77 7.38
N SER A 234 23.69 -2.15 7.12
CA SER A 234 22.50 -1.34 7.41
C SER A 234 22.09 -1.36 8.88
N TYR A 235 22.64 -2.30 9.69
CA TYR A 235 22.35 -2.40 11.12
C TYR A 235 23.21 -1.42 11.91
N GLN A 236 22.76 -0.18 11.98
CA GLN A 236 23.40 0.91 12.72
C GLN A 236 22.38 1.63 13.59
N PRO A 237 22.80 2.29 14.68
CA PRO A 237 21.90 3.13 15.46
C PRO A 237 21.21 4.15 14.55
N LEU A 238 19.89 4.23 14.61
CA LEU A 238 19.12 5.22 13.85
C LEU A 238 19.52 6.63 14.32
N GLN A 239 19.91 7.48 13.39
CA GLN A 239 20.13 8.89 13.64
C GLN A 239 18.88 9.68 13.23
N MET A 240 18.36 10.51 14.14
CA MET A 240 17.16 11.31 13.90
C MET A 240 17.17 12.59 14.74
N VAL A 241 16.42 13.61 14.32
CA VAL A 241 16.21 14.84 15.09
C VAL A 241 14.89 14.72 15.84
N VAL A 242 14.95 14.68 17.18
CA VAL A 242 13.75 14.46 18.01
C VAL A 242 12.83 15.69 18.01
N GLY A 243 11.52 15.46 17.98
CA GLY A 243 10.48 16.48 17.99
C GLY A 243 10.21 17.15 16.65
N HIS A 244 10.74 16.59 15.54
CA HIS A 244 10.59 17.12 14.19
C HIS A 244 9.70 16.25 13.28
N GLY A 245 9.11 15.18 13.82
CA GLY A 245 8.24 14.29 13.04
C GLY A 245 8.98 13.42 12.02
N GLU A 246 10.29 13.21 12.21
CA GLU A 246 11.09 12.30 11.36
C GLU A 246 10.76 10.82 11.65
N VAL A 247 10.12 10.55 12.79
CA VAL A 247 9.71 9.23 13.26
C VAL A 247 8.26 9.25 13.71
N ILE A 248 7.70 8.09 14.04
CA ILE A 248 6.34 8.01 14.57
C ILE A 248 6.18 8.83 15.86
N PRO A 249 5.00 9.47 16.11
CA PRO A 249 4.79 10.35 17.26
C PRO A 249 5.15 9.74 18.60
N GLY A 250 4.89 8.42 18.77
CA GLY A 250 5.26 7.71 20.01
C GLY A 250 6.75 7.67 20.28
N TRP A 251 7.59 7.70 19.26
CA TRP A 251 9.05 7.81 19.42
C TRP A 251 9.47 9.24 19.78
N ASP A 252 8.94 10.25 19.06
CA ASP A 252 9.24 11.65 19.36
C ASP A 252 8.91 11.99 20.82
N GLU A 253 7.76 11.54 21.32
CA GLU A 253 7.36 11.70 22.71
C GLU A 253 8.20 10.87 23.67
N GLY A 254 8.36 9.56 23.38
CA GLY A 254 8.99 8.61 24.29
C GLY A 254 10.49 8.88 24.50
N LEU A 255 11.22 9.25 23.43
CA LEU A 255 12.65 9.55 23.51
C LEU A 255 12.94 10.77 24.37
N LEU A 256 12.07 11.76 24.43
CA LEU A 256 12.16 12.91 25.30
C LEU A 256 12.03 12.54 26.81
N LEU A 257 11.53 11.35 27.15
CA LEU A 257 11.45 10.85 28.52
C LEU A 257 12.75 10.21 29.00
N LEU A 258 13.67 9.83 28.08
CA LEU A 258 14.86 9.06 28.38
C LEU A 258 16.08 9.99 28.59
N ASN A 259 17.02 9.51 29.41
CA ASN A 259 18.35 10.10 29.48
C ASN A 259 19.31 9.36 28.51
N GLU A 260 20.36 10.00 28.04
CA GLU A 260 21.43 9.35 27.26
C GLU A 260 21.97 8.12 28.01
N GLY A 261 22.03 6.96 27.34
CA GLY A 261 22.46 5.68 27.90
C GLY A 261 21.35 4.90 28.60
N SER A 262 20.12 5.41 28.65
CA SER A 262 18.97 4.67 29.18
C SER A 262 18.47 3.62 28.18
N LYS A 263 17.85 2.55 28.70
CA LYS A 263 17.09 1.57 27.93
C LYS A 263 15.64 1.57 28.38
N ALA A 264 14.72 1.44 27.46
CA ALA A 264 13.29 1.43 27.73
C ALA A 264 12.54 0.49 26.79
N THR A 265 11.39 0.02 27.24
CA THR A 265 10.38 -0.62 26.40
C THR A 265 9.22 0.34 26.24
N PHE A 266 8.83 0.57 24.99
CA PHE A 266 7.65 1.36 24.62
C PHE A 266 6.57 0.44 24.08
N ILE A 267 5.33 0.65 24.51
CA ILE A 267 4.12 0.10 23.88
C ILE A 267 3.37 1.29 23.31
N ILE A 268 3.38 1.39 21.99
CA ILE A 268 2.92 2.56 21.24
C ILE A 268 1.58 2.21 20.59
N PRO A 269 0.47 2.81 21.01
CA PRO A 269 -0.83 2.60 20.37
C PRO A 269 -0.79 3.09 18.92
N SER A 270 -1.62 2.52 18.08
CA SER A 270 -1.64 2.79 16.64
C SER A 270 -1.75 4.27 16.28
N LYS A 271 -2.54 5.05 17.04
CA LYS A 271 -2.67 6.51 16.86
C LYS A 271 -1.38 7.30 17.01
N LEU A 272 -0.38 6.74 17.71
CA LEU A 272 0.96 7.30 17.85
C LEU A 272 1.98 6.58 16.94
N ALA A 273 1.53 5.74 16.03
CA ALA A 273 2.32 4.98 15.06
C ALA A 273 1.74 5.14 13.64
N TYR A 274 1.21 4.08 13.04
CA TYR A 274 0.75 4.06 11.65
C TYR A 274 -0.77 4.11 11.48
N ALA A 275 -1.53 4.16 12.58
CA ALA A 275 -2.98 4.30 12.63
C ALA A 275 -3.72 3.28 11.72
N GLU A 276 -4.73 3.74 10.98
CA GLU A 276 -5.53 2.90 10.07
C GLU A 276 -4.79 2.42 8.82
N LYS A 277 -3.65 3.03 8.48
CA LYS A 277 -2.90 2.67 7.28
C LYS A 277 -2.04 1.43 7.46
N GLY A 278 -1.55 1.19 8.69
CA GLY A 278 -0.51 0.21 8.90
C GLY A 278 0.79 0.57 8.16
N ALA A 279 1.71 -0.38 8.01
CA ALA A 279 2.93 -0.20 7.23
C ALA A 279 3.46 -1.55 6.70
N GLY A 280 3.71 -1.61 5.40
CA GLY A 280 4.14 -2.84 4.73
C GLY A 280 3.16 -4.01 4.97
N ASP A 281 3.69 -5.22 4.88
CA ASP A 281 2.89 -6.45 5.09
C ASP A 281 2.84 -6.85 6.58
N ASP A 282 3.75 -6.32 7.39
CA ASP A 282 3.96 -6.73 8.78
C ASP A 282 3.14 -5.94 9.79
N ILE A 283 2.89 -4.66 9.53
CA ILE A 283 2.16 -3.77 10.44
C ILE A 283 0.76 -3.52 9.88
N LYS A 284 -0.20 -4.28 10.38
CA LYS A 284 -1.62 -4.16 9.98
C LYS A 284 -2.23 -2.85 10.49
N PRO A 285 -3.36 -2.41 9.90
CA PRO A 285 -4.15 -1.31 10.45
C PRO A 285 -4.39 -1.47 11.95
N PHE A 286 -4.34 -0.37 12.68
CA PHE A 286 -4.55 -0.31 14.14
C PHE A 286 -3.65 -1.23 14.97
N SER A 287 -2.43 -1.52 14.49
CA SER A 287 -1.45 -2.28 15.25
C SER A 287 -0.80 -1.44 16.33
N THR A 288 -0.92 -1.88 17.59
CA THR A 288 -0.05 -1.43 18.67
C THR A 288 1.34 -2.02 18.46
N LEU A 289 2.38 -1.20 18.61
CA LEU A 289 3.77 -1.58 18.39
C LEU A 289 4.54 -1.63 19.70
N LEU A 290 5.46 -2.58 19.80
CA LEU A 290 6.38 -2.72 20.91
C LEU A 290 7.80 -2.41 20.43
N PHE A 291 8.49 -1.52 21.13
CA PHE A 291 9.88 -1.20 20.87
C PHE A 291 10.73 -1.34 22.11
N ASP A 292 11.80 -2.13 22.00
CA ASP A 292 12.90 -2.07 22.95
C ASP A 292 13.91 -1.05 22.41
N ILE A 293 14.21 -0.03 23.20
CA ILE A 293 14.97 1.16 22.78
C ILE A 293 16.17 1.36 23.70
N GLU A 294 17.30 1.75 23.12
CA GLU A 294 18.45 2.29 23.83
C GLU A 294 18.81 3.66 23.24
N LEU A 295 18.72 4.72 24.05
CA LEU A 295 19.21 6.04 23.65
C LEU A 295 20.73 6.09 23.81
N VAL A 296 21.46 5.80 22.73
CA VAL A 296 22.90 5.64 22.74
C VAL A 296 23.62 6.95 22.98
N LYS A 297 23.22 8.02 22.23
CA LYS A 297 23.91 9.30 22.27
C LYS A 297 22.97 10.46 21.92
N ILE A 298 23.23 11.61 22.54
CA ILE A 298 22.61 12.89 22.24
C ILE A 298 23.68 13.84 21.68
N LYS A 299 23.47 14.32 20.46
CA LYS A 299 24.23 15.42 19.87
C LYS A 299 23.38 16.69 19.98
N PRO A 300 23.79 17.71 20.77
CA PRO A 300 23.02 18.94 20.92
C PRO A 300 22.71 19.61 19.60
N GLY A 301 21.43 19.93 19.38
CA GLY A 301 21.00 20.76 18.27
C GLY A 301 21.28 22.26 18.51
N LYS A 302 21.10 23.08 17.49
CA LYS A 302 21.10 24.52 17.63
C LYS A 302 19.75 24.94 18.24
N HIS A 303 19.67 24.99 19.56
CA HIS A 303 18.47 25.48 20.22
C HIS A 303 18.48 27.02 20.16
N VAL A 304 17.53 27.62 19.46
CA VAL A 304 17.26 29.05 19.61
C VAL A 304 16.63 29.20 21.00
N PRO A 305 17.22 30.00 21.92
CA PRO A 305 16.59 30.21 23.21
C PRO A 305 15.20 30.80 22.97
N VAL A 306 14.15 30.05 23.28
CA VAL A 306 12.82 30.63 23.39
C VAL A 306 12.93 31.66 24.50
N LYS A 307 13.01 32.97 24.16
CA LYS A 307 12.83 34.03 25.13
C LYS A 307 11.56 33.71 25.90
N ALA A 308 11.69 33.36 27.16
CA ALA A 308 10.56 33.16 28.04
C ALA A 308 9.61 34.34 27.79
N ALA A 309 8.42 34.07 27.27
CA ALA A 309 7.40 35.09 27.10
C ALA A 309 7.21 35.65 28.48
N GLY A 310 7.73 36.88 28.68
CA GLY A 310 7.72 37.53 29.96
C GLY A 310 6.31 37.52 30.48
N THR A 311 6.07 36.83 31.58
CA THR A 311 4.84 36.93 32.37
C THR A 311 4.69 38.40 32.73
N LYS A 312 3.85 39.11 31.96
CA LYS A 312 3.43 40.45 32.37
C LYS A 312 2.83 40.30 33.76
N PRO A 313 3.30 41.06 34.77
CA PRO A 313 2.74 40.93 36.11
C PRO A 313 1.24 41.21 36.02
N VAL A 314 0.43 40.27 36.48
CA VAL A 314 -1.02 40.42 36.60
C VAL A 314 -1.25 41.57 37.55
N LYS A 315 -1.73 42.73 37.05
CA LYS A 315 -2.17 43.85 37.88
C LYS A 315 -3.20 43.29 38.85
N LYS A 316 -2.89 43.39 40.17
CA LYS A 316 -3.82 43.08 41.23
C LYS A 316 -5.10 43.94 41.00
N VAL A 317 -6.19 43.28 40.66
CA VAL A 317 -7.51 43.88 40.61
C VAL A 317 -7.89 44.23 42.04
N ALA A 318 -8.04 45.53 42.33
CA ALA A 318 -8.48 46.03 43.61
C ALA A 318 -9.88 45.48 43.89
N LYS A 319 -10.10 44.92 45.09
CA LYS A 319 -11.41 44.48 45.57
C LYS A 319 -12.36 45.68 45.60
N PRO A 320 -13.60 45.57 45.08
CA PRO A 320 -14.59 46.61 45.20
C PRO A 320 -15.00 46.83 46.71
N PRO A 321 -15.31 48.04 47.13
CA PRO A 321 -15.65 48.31 48.52
C PRO A 321 -17.00 47.70 48.92
N ILE A 322 -17.03 47.04 50.08
CA ILE A 322 -18.19 46.40 50.64
C ILE A 322 -19.13 47.58 51.16
N LYS A 323 -20.26 47.75 50.46
CA LYS A 323 -21.33 48.66 50.96
C LYS A 323 -22.02 48.07 52.22
N LYS A 324 -21.85 48.70 53.38
CA LYS A 324 -22.57 48.33 54.57
C LYS A 324 -24.08 48.57 54.35
N ALA A 325 -24.87 47.54 54.56
CA ALA A 325 -26.32 47.62 54.56
C ALA A 325 -26.79 48.43 55.81
N VAL A 326 -27.53 49.49 55.56
CA VAL A 326 -28.20 50.28 56.59
C VAL A 326 -29.48 49.54 56.97
N ALA A 327 -29.57 49.12 58.25
CA ALA A 327 -30.77 48.55 58.80
C ALA A 327 -31.86 49.65 58.97
N LYS A 328 -32.98 49.48 58.26
CA LYS A 328 -34.20 50.30 58.55
C LYS A 328 -34.89 49.73 59.76
N LYS A 329 -34.98 50.56 60.86
CA LYS A 329 -35.91 50.33 61.93
C LYS A 329 -37.31 50.72 61.45
N THR A 330 -38.25 49.82 61.61
CA THR A 330 -39.71 50.14 61.54
C THR A 330 -40.25 50.22 62.90
N SER A 331 -40.94 51.35 63.15
CA SER A 331 -41.86 51.57 64.28
C SER A 331 -43.15 50.81 64.04
#